data_10facfce6223b646f4c982c3c5c44431
#
_entry.id   10facfce6223b646f4c982c3c5c44431
#
_cell.length_a   1.000
_cell.length_b   1.000
_cell.length_c   1.000
_cell.angle_alpha   90.00
_cell.angle_beta   90.00
_cell.angle_gamma   90.00
#
_symmetry.space_group_name_H-M   'P 1'
#
loop_
_entity.id
_entity.type
_entity.pdbx_description
1 polymer ?
#
loop_
_entity_poly.entity_id
_entity_poly.type
_entity_poly.pdbx_seq_one_letter_code
_entity_poly.pdbx_strand_id
1 'polypeptide(L)'
;MTDNSAQVWRNARLAARADPADVLENAAIVVRDGRIEWFGAETEIPSAFAEAASHDLEGRIVTPGLVDCHTHLVYAGNRAEEFAMRLEGASYEDIAKAGGGIVSTVRNTRAASEDELFAQSLRRLDALLAEGVTALEIKSGYGLDLPTERKMLRVARRLAAARPVTISTTFLGAHALPPEYAGRADDYIAHVCDEMLPTLAAEGLVDAVDVFCERIAFTLEQAERVFDAASKLNLPVKMHAEQLSLMGGAALAAKHHALSADHLEFLDEAGAIAMREAGTVAVLLPGAFYFIREKQLPPIDLLRRHGVPIALATDSNPGTSPSTSLLLMLNMGCTLFRLSVAEVLAGVTRHGAKALGHAEVNGEITVGAKADFVAWDIETLAELAYWTGLDRCALVVRHGAVTVDKRK
;
A
#
# COMPACT_ATOMS: atom_id res chain seq x y z
N MET A 1 8.36 30.51 0.64
CA MET A 1 7.47 31.16 -0.35
C MET A 1 7.34 30.15 -1.46
N THR A 2 6.23 29.45 -1.57
CA THR A 2 5.94 28.60 -2.72
C THR A 2 5.75 29.52 -3.90
N ASP A 3 6.56 29.33 -4.95
CA ASP A 3 6.42 30.04 -6.21
C ASP A 3 5.04 29.70 -6.80
N ASN A 4 4.13 30.67 -6.79
CA ASN A 4 2.71 30.52 -7.19
C ASN A 4 2.58 30.55 -8.74
N SER A 5 3.66 30.33 -9.46
CA SER A 5 3.69 30.29 -10.90
C SER A 5 3.28 28.91 -11.44
N ALA A 6 2.49 28.91 -12.51
CA ALA A 6 2.16 27.66 -13.20
C ALA A 6 3.44 27.06 -13.82
N GLN A 7 3.52 25.74 -13.86
CA GLN A 7 4.56 24.96 -14.54
C GLN A 7 3.92 24.11 -15.63
N VAL A 8 4.55 24.01 -16.78
CA VAL A 8 4.07 23.21 -17.91
C VAL A 8 5.06 22.09 -18.18
N TRP A 9 4.59 20.86 -18.12
CA TRP A 9 5.33 19.65 -18.44
C TRP A 9 4.93 19.21 -19.86
N ARG A 10 5.85 19.29 -20.83
CA ARG A 10 5.61 19.13 -22.26
C ARG A 10 6.21 17.86 -22.82
N ASN A 11 5.86 17.55 -24.07
CA ASN A 11 6.45 16.46 -24.85
C ASN A 11 6.36 15.13 -24.11
N ALA A 12 5.15 14.79 -23.64
CA ALA A 12 4.85 13.53 -22.96
C ALA A 12 4.06 12.58 -23.83
N ARG A 13 4.22 11.28 -23.61
CA ARG A 13 3.24 10.25 -23.95
C ARG A 13 2.42 9.97 -22.69
N LEU A 14 1.25 10.55 -22.58
CA LEU A 14 0.49 10.60 -21.34
C LEU A 14 -0.50 9.46 -21.22
N ALA A 15 -0.29 8.56 -20.27
CA ALA A 15 -1.23 7.54 -19.82
C ALA A 15 -1.93 8.01 -18.53
N ALA A 16 -2.90 8.92 -18.64
CA ALA A 16 -3.52 9.60 -17.51
C ALA A 16 -4.19 8.65 -16.50
N ARG A 17 -4.59 7.46 -16.93
CA ARG A 17 -5.19 6.38 -16.13
C ARG A 17 -4.27 5.16 -16.00
N ALA A 18 -3.01 5.27 -16.41
CA ALA A 18 -2.08 4.15 -16.53
C ALA A 18 -2.66 2.97 -17.33
N ASP A 19 -3.40 3.27 -18.40
CA ASP A 19 -4.02 2.27 -19.28
C ASP A 19 -3.23 2.18 -20.60
N PRO A 20 -2.73 0.98 -20.99
CA PRO A 20 -2.01 0.82 -22.26
C PRO A 20 -2.83 1.15 -23.51
N ALA A 21 -4.17 1.10 -23.42
CA ALA A 21 -5.06 1.43 -24.53
C ALA A 21 -5.40 2.93 -24.64
N ASP A 22 -5.01 3.73 -23.63
CA ASP A 22 -5.34 5.15 -23.54
C ASP A 22 -4.10 5.99 -23.28
N VAL A 23 -3.22 6.09 -24.29
CA VAL A 23 -1.99 6.90 -24.25
C VAL A 23 -2.12 8.06 -25.23
N LEU A 24 -2.09 9.28 -24.72
CA LEU A 24 -2.13 10.50 -25.51
C LEU A 24 -0.71 10.91 -25.90
N GLU A 25 -0.43 10.90 -27.21
CA GLU A 25 0.85 11.33 -27.77
C GLU A 25 0.98 12.86 -27.77
N ASN A 26 2.21 13.37 -27.66
CA ASN A 26 2.50 14.81 -27.67
C ASN A 26 1.61 15.57 -26.66
N ALA A 27 1.56 15.08 -25.45
CA ALA A 27 0.74 15.62 -24.38
C ALA A 27 1.52 16.60 -23.50
N ALA A 28 0.76 17.42 -22.77
CA ALA A 28 1.29 18.26 -21.71
C ALA A 28 0.43 18.22 -20.45
N ILE A 29 1.04 18.53 -19.31
CA ILE A 29 0.40 18.68 -18.00
C ILE A 29 0.73 20.08 -17.48
N VAL A 30 -0.26 20.82 -17.01
CA VAL A 30 -0.07 22.10 -16.33
C VAL A 30 -0.31 21.89 -14.84
N VAL A 31 0.65 22.33 -14.05
CA VAL A 31 0.64 22.23 -12.59
C VAL A 31 0.67 23.63 -11.99
N ARG A 32 -0.22 23.92 -11.04
CA ARG A 32 -0.20 25.12 -10.20
C ARG A 32 -0.49 24.73 -8.75
N ASP A 33 0.22 25.30 -7.80
CA ASP A 33 0.06 25.06 -6.37
C ASP A 33 0.07 23.58 -5.99
N GLY A 34 0.91 22.78 -6.68
CA GLY A 34 1.01 21.35 -6.44
C GLY A 34 -0.18 20.52 -6.95
N ARG A 35 -1.08 21.12 -7.74
CA ARG A 35 -2.24 20.45 -8.34
C ARG A 35 -2.22 20.53 -9.86
N ILE A 36 -2.85 19.54 -10.48
CA ILE A 36 -3.04 19.53 -11.94
C ILE A 36 -4.15 20.52 -12.27
N GLU A 37 -3.81 21.56 -13.02
CA GLU A 37 -4.75 22.58 -13.48
C GLU A 37 -5.34 22.23 -14.85
N TRP A 38 -4.51 21.58 -15.72
CA TRP A 38 -4.92 21.16 -17.05
C TRP A 38 -4.02 20.02 -17.54
N PHE A 39 -4.51 19.17 -18.41
CA PHE A 39 -3.72 18.22 -19.20
C PHE A 39 -4.42 17.94 -20.53
N GLY A 40 -3.67 17.60 -21.58
CA GLY A 40 -4.22 17.33 -22.91
C GLY A 40 -3.14 17.35 -23.99
N ALA A 41 -3.55 17.45 -25.27
CA ALA A 41 -2.62 17.56 -26.36
C ALA A 41 -1.80 18.87 -26.26
N GLU A 42 -0.50 18.83 -26.48
CA GLU A 42 0.38 19.99 -26.30
C GLU A 42 -0.05 21.21 -27.15
N THR A 43 -0.63 20.97 -28.33
CA THR A 43 -1.18 22.00 -29.19
C THR A 43 -2.40 22.73 -28.63
N GLU A 44 -3.03 22.17 -27.61
CA GLU A 44 -4.25 22.68 -26.97
C GLU A 44 -3.97 23.37 -25.62
N ILE A 45 -2.69 23.56 -25.26
CA ILE A 45 -2.33 24.27 -24.03
C ILE A 45 -3.01 25.63 -24.02
N PRO A 46 -3.79 25.97 -22.96
CA PRO A 46 -4.42 27.29 -22.89
C PRO A 46 -3.40 28.42 -22.93
N SER A 47 -3.71 29.47 -23.69
CA SER A 47 -2.81 30.64 -23.89
C SER A 47 -2.42 31.33 -22.57
N ALA A 48 -3.22 31.18 -21.53
CA ALA A 48 -2.91 31.66 -20.17
C ALA A 48 -1.60 31.09 -19.60
N PHE A 49 -1.11 29.96 -20.12
CA PHE A 49 0.10 29.28 -19.66
C PHE A 49 1.29 29.43 -20.64
N ALA A 50 1.18 30.29 -21.66
CA ALA A 50 2.22 30.47 -22.70
C ALA A 50 3.59 30.91 -22.13
N GLU A 51 3.57 31.69 -21.05
CA GLU A 51 4.78 32.22 -20.39
C GLU A 51 5.17 31.43 -19.12
N ALA A 52 4.47 30.31 -18.86
CA ALA A 52 4.76 29.49 -17.67
C ALA A 52 6.11 28.77 -17.84
N ALA A 53 6.79 28.51 -16.71
CA ALA A 53 8.01 27.72 -16.69
C ALA A 53 7.76 26.33 -17.32
N SER A 54 8.63 25.93 -18.26
CA SER A 54 8.44 24.72 -19.05
C SER A 54 9.49 23.68 -18.76
N HIS A 55 9.03 22.42 -18.62
CA HIS A 55 9.85 21.22 -18.43
C HIS A 55 9.60 20.26 -19.59
N ASP A 56 10.66 19.87 -20.30
CA ASP A 56 10.59 18.87 -21.36
C ASP A 56 10.66 17.45 -20.77
N LEU A 57 9.69 16.60 -21.10
CA LEU A 57 9.64 15.19 -20.70
C LEU A 57 10.27 14.26 -21.74
N GLU A 58 10.82 14.84 -22.84
CA GLU A 58 11.65 14.15 -23.85
C GLU A 58 10.93 12.94 -24.48
N GLY A 59 9.62 13.03 -24.71
CA GLY A 59 8.81 11.96 -25.28
C GLY A 59 8.59 10.75 -24.38
N ARG A 60 8.90 10.86 -23.09
CA ARG A 60 8.72 9.76 -22.14
C ARG A 60 7.26 9.46 -21.84
N ILE A 61 6.99 8.20 -21.53
CA ILE A 61 5.67 7.81 -21.01
C ILE A 61 5.51 8.35 -19.60
N VAL A 62 4.37 9.00 -19.37
CA VAL A 62 3.98 9.55 -18.06
C VAL A 62 2.74 8.84 -17.54
N THR A 63 2.80 8.40 -16.29
CA THR A 63 1.69 7.81 -15.56
C THR A 63 1.39 8.59 -14.28
N PRO A 64 0.22 8.39 -13.65
CA PRO A 64 0.06 8.77 -12.24
C PRO A 64 1.17 8.17 -11.39
N GLY A 65 1.46 8.80 -10.26
CA GLY A 65 2.33 8.22 -9.24
C GLY A 65 1.79 6.89 -8.72
N LEU A 66 2.69 5.98 -8.40
CA LEU A 66 2.31 4.66 -7.88
C LEU A 66 1.80 4.73 -6.44
N VAL A 67 0.87 3.85 -6.10
CA VAL A 67 0.24 3.76 -4.79
C VAL A 67 0.47 2.37 -4.20
N ASP A 68 1.17 2.28 -3.07
CA ASP A 68 1.37 1.05 -2.30
C ASP A 68 0.38 0.99 -1.13
N CYS A 69 -0.76 0.35 -1.35
CA CYS A 69 -1.90 0.41 -0.44
C CYS A 69 -1.87 -0.60 0.73
N HIS A 70 -0.74 -1.33 0.91
CA HIS A 70 -0.57 -2.28 2.01
C HIS A 70 0.92 -2.46 2.33
N THR A 71 1.38 -1.85 3.42
CA THR A 71 2.73 -2.08 3.95
C THR A 71 2.74 -2.12 5.47
N HIS A 72 3.72 -2.86 6.04
CA HIS A 72 4.10 -2.85 7.44
C HIS A 72 5.51 -2.24 7.60
N LEU A 73 5.72 -1.08 7.01
CA LEU A 73 7.07 -0.51 6.79
C LEU A 73 7.82 -0.18 8.08
N VAL A 74 7.09 0.05 9.19
CA VAL A 74 7.68 0.44 10.49
C VAL A 74 7.86 -0.78 11.37
N TYR A 75 9.10 -1.26 11.44
CA TYR A 75 9.53 -2.33 12.33
C TYR A 75 11.05 -2.25 12.57
N ALA A 76 11.55 -2.91 13.63
CA ALA A 76 12.97 -3.03 13.92
C ALA A 76 13.49 -4.45 13.64
N GLY A 77 14.75 -4.53 13.24
CA GLY A 77 15.46 -5.77 12.93
C GLY A 77 15.08 -6.36 11.57
N ASN A 78 15.35 -7.63 11.40
CA ASN A 78 14.97 -8.42 10.23
C ASN A 78 14.83 -9.90 10.64
N ARG A 79 14.39 -10.75 9.71
CA ARG A 79 14.20 -12.19 9.94
C ARG A 79 15.05 -13.06 8.99
N ALA A 80 16.23 -12.55 8.60
CA ALA A 80 17.13 -13.25 7.66
C ALA A 80 17.65 -14.57 8.23
N GLU A 81 17.94 -14.63 9.54
CA GLU A 81 18.35 -15.87 10.21
C GLU A 81 17.25 -16.92 10.19
N GLU A 82 15.99 -16.53 10.45
CA GLU A 82 14.84 -17.43 10.35
C GLU A 82 14.63 -17.94 8.91
N PHE A 83 14.90 -17.09 7.92
CA PHE A 83 14.88 -17.48 6.52
C PHE A 83 15.95 -18.55 6.23
N ALA A 84 17.17 -18.37 6.72
CA ALA A 84 18.23 -19.37 6.59
C ALA A 84 17.85 -20.70 7.27
N MET A 85 17.35 -20.65 8.51
CA MET A 85 16.87 -21.84 9.23
C MET A 85 15.81 -22.62 8.44
N ARG A 86 14.86 -21.92 7.82
CA ARG A 86 13.83 -22.55 6.97
C ARG A 86 14.42 -23.27 5.76
N LEU A 87 15.44 -22.69 5.14
CA LEU A 87 16.14 -23.32 4.01
C LEU A 87 16.94 -24.55 4.43
N GLU A 88 17.42 -24.60 5.67
CA GLU A 88 18.10 -25.74 6.28
C GLU A 88 17.12 -26.81 6.80
N GLY A 89 15.81 -26.60 6.65
CA GLY A 89 14.78 -27.56 6.98
C GLY A 89 14.16 -27.42 8.40
N ALA A 90 14.48 -26.33 9.11
CA ALA A 90 13.83 -26.07 10.40
C ALA A 90 12.31 -25.90 10.21
N SER A 91 11.54 -26.55 11.10
CA SER A 91 10.11 -26.41 11.14
C SER A 91 9.69 -25.05 11.71
N TYR A 92 8.40 -24.69 11.50
CA TYR A 92 7.83 -23.51 12.15
C TYR A 92 7.97 -23.59 13.69
N GLU A 93 7.82 -24.80 14.24
CA GLU A 93 7.93 -25.04 15.67
C GLU A 93 9.37 -24.83 16.19
N ASP A 94 10.39 -25.26 15.41
CA ASP A 94 11.80 -25.03 15.76
C ASP A 94 12.14 -23.56 15.77
N ILE A 95 11.65 -22.80 14.78
CA ILE A 95 11.82 -21.36 14.70
C ILE A 95 11.12 -20.65 15.86
N ALA A 96 9.88 -21.06 16.18
CA ALA A 96 9.15 -20.49 17.30
C ALA A 96 9.85 -20.77 18.65
N LYS A 97 10.37 -21.99 18.88
CA LYS A 97 11.16 -22.37 20.07
C LYS A 97 12.46 -21.55 20.17
N ALA A 98 13.07 -21.19 19.04
CA ALA A 98 14.23 -20.31 19.00
C ALA A 98 13.86 -18.82 19.26
N GLY A 99 12.59 -18.53 19.53
CA GLY A 99 12.09 -17.17 19.79
C GLY A 99 11.92 -16.34 18.51
N GLY A 100 11.74 -16.98 17.37
CA GLY A 100 11.46 -16.41 16.06
C GLY A 100 9.97 -16.12 15.83
N GLY A 101 9.60 -15.87 14.58
CA GLY A 101 8.25 -15.51 14.17
C GLY A 101 7.92 -14.05 14.46
N ILE A 102 6.62 -13.72 14.47
CA ILE A 102 6.14 -12.36 14.73
C ILE A 102 6.61 -11.84 16.10
N VAL A 103 6.77 -12.74 17.07
CA VAL A 103 7.21 -12.41 18.45
C VAL A 103 8.62 -11.79 18.44
N SER A 104 9.52 -12.26 17.56
CA SER A 104 10.86 -11.67 17.44
C SER A 104 10.81 -10.23 16.91
N THR A 105 9.96 -9.97 15.92
CA THR A 105 9.74 -8.62 15.39
C THR A 105 9.13 -7.70 16.45
N VAL A 106 8.12 -8.18 17.19
CA VAL A 106 7.48 -7.44 18.29
C VAL A 106 8.52 -7.07 19.34
N ARG A 107 9.31 -8.03 19.81
CA ARG A 107 10.37 -7.79 20.80
C ARG A 107 11.37 -6.72 20.34
N ASN A 108 11.84 -6.82 19.10
CA ASN A 108 12.80 -5.86 18.54
C ASN A 108 12.18 -4.47 18.36
N THR A 109 10.93 -4.39 17.93
CA THR A 109 10.21 -3.13 17.74
C THR A 109 9.88 -2.45 19.08
N ARG A 110 9.52 -3.22 20.10
CA ARG A 110 9.33 -2.72 21.46
C ARG A 110 10.63 -2.14 22.04
N ALA A 111 11.77 -2.84 21.81
CA ALA A 111 13.07 -2.44 22.33
C ALA A 111 13.69 -1.23 21.61
N ALA A 112 13.39 -1.04 20.33
CA ALA A 112 13.94 0.05 19.53
C ALA A 112 13.36 1.41 19.97
N SER A 113 14.20 2.43 19.99
CA SER A 113 13.79 3.83 20.16
C SER A 113 12.98 4.31 18.92
N GLU A 114 12.25 5.41 19.08
CA GLU A 114 11.52 6.03 17.98
C GLU A 114 12.47 6.48 16.84
N ASP A 115 13.66 6.98 17.18
CA ASP A 115 14.66 7.42 16.19
C ASP A 115 15.30 6.25 15.44
N GLU A 116 15.55 5.12 16.09
CA GLU A 116 16.01 3.90 15.43
C GLU A 116 14.96 3.33 14.47
N LEU A 117 13.69 3.29 14.89
CA LEU A 117 12.58 2.89 14.02
C LEU A 117 12.47 3.82 12.81
N PHE A 118 12.55 5.14 13.05
CA PHE A 118 12.50 6.12 11.96
C PHE A 118 13.65 5.92 10.97
N ALA A 119 14.89 5.79 11.44
CA ALA A 119 16.05 5.63 10.57
C ALA A 119 15.98 4.35 9.71
N GLN A 120 15.54 3.22 10.31
CA GLN A 120 15.37 1.97 9.58
C GLN A 120 14.23 2.05 8.56
N SER A 121 13.10 2.65 8.94
CA SER A 121 11.92 2.78 8.09
C SER A 121 12.13 3.77 6.95
N LEU A 122 12.90 4.84 7.18
CA LEU A 122 13.22 5.83 6.16
C LEU A 122 13.97 5.20 4.97
N ARG A 123 14.90 4.27 5.22
CA ARG A 123 15.60 3.54 4.15
C ARG A 123 14.65 2.72 3.29
N ARG A 124 13.66 2.07 3.91
CA ARG A 124 12.63 1.29 3.21
C ARG A 124 11.70 2.19 2.41
N LEU A 125 11.30 3.31 3.00
CA LEU A 125 10.51 4.34 2.32
C LEU A 125 11.26 4.90 1.10
N ASP A 126 12.53 5.30 1.27
CA ASP A 126 13.34 5.88 0.19
C ASP A 126 13.47 4.91 -1.00
N ALA A 127 13.54 3.60 -0.76
CA ALA A 127 13.56 2.59 -1.82
C ALA A 127 12.24 2.58 -2.62
N LEU A 128 11.09 2.59 -1.96
CA LEU A 128 9.78 2.69 -2.63
C LEU A 128 9.64 4.01 -3.39
N LEU A 129 10.08 5.12 -2.80
CA LEU A 129 10.01 6.44 -3.44
C LEU A 129 10.88 6.51 -4.71
N ALA A 130 12.01 5.83 -4.73
CA ALA A 130 12.91 5.78 -5.89
C ALA A 130 12.28 5.08 -7.11
N GLU A 131 11.30 4.20 -6.88
CA GLU A 131 10.53 3.49 -7.92
C GLU A 131 9.25 4.23 -8.36
N GLY A 132 9.01 5.45 -7.91
CA GLY A 132 7.84 6.23 -8.34
C GLY A 132 6.62 6.12 -7.43
N VAL A 133 6.72 5.53 -6.25
CA VAL A 133 5.62 5.55 -5.26
C VAL A 133 5.43 6.97 -4.75
N THR A 134 4.21 7.48 -4.80
CA THR A 134 3.83 8.83 -4.35
C THR A 134 2.86 8.82 -3.18
N ALA A 135 2.19 7.70 -2.95
CA ALA A 135 1.32 7.49 -1.80
C ALA A 135 1.44 6.06 -1.29
N LEU A 136 1.37 5.86 0.01
CA LEU A 136 1.38 4.52 0.60
C LEU A 136 0.65 4.44 1.94
N GLU A 137 0.29 3.22 2.30
CA GLU A 137 -0.18 2.87 3.64
C GLU A 137 0.99 2.42 4.51
N ILE A 138 0.97 2.78 5.79
CA ILE A 138 1.82 2.17 6.82
C ILE A 138 0.94 1.66 7.95
N LYS A 139 0.87 0.34 8.08
CA LYS A 139 0.20 -0.34 9.19
C LYS A 139 1.13 -0.42 10.41
N SER A 140 0.59 -0.28 11.61
CA SER A 140 1.23 -0.69 12.85
C SER A 140 1.12 -2.21 13.05
N GLY A 141 1.11 -2.74 14.29
CA GLY A 141 0.85 -4.17 14.53
C GLY A 141 2.07 -4.99 14.91
N TYR A 142 3.22 -4.36 15.15
CA TYR A 142 4.39 -4.98 15.75
C TYR A 142 4.71 -4.44 17.15
N GLY A 143 3.79 -3.65 17.70
CA GLY A 143 3.86 -3.25 19.10
C GLY A 143 3.06 -4.18 19.99
N LEU A 144 1.80 -4.38 19.64
CA LEU A 144 0.81 -5.15 20.37
C LEU A 144 0.60 -4.66 21.81
N ASP A 145 1.03 -3.44 22.09
CA ASP A 145 0.76 -2.66 23.29
C ASP A 145 0.61 -1.17 22.95
N LEU A 146 -0.13 -0.43 23.75
CA LEU A 146 -0.42 0.98 23.48
C LEU A 146 0.82 1.86 23.30
N PRO A 147 1.88 1.77 24.13
CA PRO A 147 3.06 2.61 23.97
C PRO A 147 3.79 2.36 22.65
N THR A 148 3.90 1.10 22.23
CA THR A 148 4.68 0.75 21.03
C THR A 148 3.87 0.97 19.76
N GLU A 149 2.57 0.67 19.74
CA GLU A 149 1.69 1.00 18.62
C GLU A 149 1.67 2.52 18.37
N ARG A 150 1.57 3.32 19.44
CA ARG A 150 1.71 4.80 19.36
C ARG A 150 3.05 5.21 18.75
N LYS A 151 4.14 4.61 19.20
CA LYS A 151 5.49 4.85 18.69
C LYS A 151 5.59 4.56 17.18
N MET A 152 5.05 3.42 16.73
CA MET A 152 5.04 3.04 15.32
C MET A 152 4.25 4.03 14.46
N LEU A 153 3.04 4.40 14.88
CA LEU A 153 2.21 5.36 14.15
C LEU A 153 2.83 6.77 14.12
N ARG A 154 3.47 7.21 15.21
CA ARG A 154 4.23 8.47 15.22
C ARG A 154 5.41 8.43 14.24
N VAL A 155 6.12 7.32 14.16
CA VAL A 155 7.18 7.14 13.15
C VAL A 155 6.62 7.24 11.75
N ALA A 156 5.47 6.64 11.45
CA ALA A 156 4.81 6.76 10.14
C ALA A 156 4.46 8.23 9.81
N ARG A 157 3.93 9.00 10.76
CA ARG A 157 3.69 10.45 10.59
C ARG A 157 4.99 11.24 10.39
N ARG A 158 6.07 10.90 11.11
CA ARG A 158 7.40 11.51 10.91
C ARG A 158 7.96 11.24 9.51
N LEU A 159 7.75 10.05 8.97
CA LEU A 159 8.16 9.70 7.60
C LEU A 159 7.42 10.58 6.57
N ALA A 160 6.12 10.81 6.74
CA ALA A 160 5.34 11.70 5.89
C ALA A 160 5.84 13.17 5.96
N ALA A 161 6.30 13.61 7.14
CA ALA A 161 6.88 14.94 7.30
C ALA A 161 8.31 15.05 6.73
N ALA A 162 9.04 13.94 6.66
CA ALA A 162 10.44 13.92 6.19
C ALA A 162 10.57 13.78 4.66
N ARG A 163 9.54 13.34 3.97
CA ARG A 163 9.52 13.15 2.51
C ARG A 163 8.22 13.67 1.90
N PRO A 164 8.26 14.24 0.70
CA PRO A 164 7.06 14.68 -0.02
C PRO A 164 6.30 13.44 -0.55
N VAL A 165 5.52 12.81 0.31
CA VAL A 165 4.75 11.59 0.04
C VAL A 165 3.48 11.61 0.88
N THR A 166 2.37 11.11 0.33
CA THR A 166 1.15 10.92 1.10
C THR A 166 1.20 9.57 1.83
N ILE A 167 1.11 9.60 3.15
CA ILE A 167 1.09 8.36 3.98
C ILE A 167 -0.23 8.29 4.73
N SER A 168 -0.96 7.18 4.54
CA SER A 168 -2.10 6.79 5.36
C SER A 168 -1.62 5.85 6.46
N THR A 169 -1.97 6.13 7.71
CA THR A 169 -1.59 5.31 8.87
C THR A 169 -2.74 4.42 9.31
N THR A 170 -2.49 3.12 9.35
CA THR A 170 -3.50 2.11 9.74
C THR A 170 -3.12 1.48 11.07
N PHE A 171 -4.03 1.54 12.03
CA PHE A 171 -3.87 0.84 13.30
C PHE A 171 -4.21 -0.64 13.14
N LEU A 172 -3.25 -1.52 13.40
CA LEU A 172 -3.39 -2.97 13.34
C LEU A 172 -3.01 -3.61 14.69
N GLY A 173 -3.60 -3.12 15.80
CA GLY A 173 -3.41 -3.72 17.11
C GLY A 173 -3.86 -5.18 17.17
N ALA A 174 -4.88 -5.53 16.39
CA ALA A 174 -5.36 -6.90 16.25
C ALA A 174 -4.60 -7.69 15.15
N HIS A 175 -3.26 -7.70 15.21
CA HIS A 175 -2.40 -8.45 14.27
C HIS A 175 -2.03 -9.83 14.78
N ALA A 176 -1.70 -9.93 16.06
CA ALA A 176 -1.42 -11.20 16.73
C ALA A 176 -1.71 -11.08 18.23
N LEU A 177 -1.89 -12.22 18.88
CA LEU A 177 -2.05 -12.24 20.34
C LEU A 177 -0.67 -12.08 21.02
N PRO A 178 -0.43 -11.02 21.80
CA PRO A 178 0.83 -10.85 22.48
C PRO A 178 0.99 -11.87 23.62
N PRO A 179 2.23 -12.30 23.96
CA PRO A 179 2.48 -13.34 24.95
C PRO A 179 1.85 -13.08 26.32
N GLU A 180 1.76 -11.82 26.76
CA GLU A 180 1.15 -11.41 28.02
C GLU A 180 -0.37 -11.65 28.09
N TYR A 181 -1.01 -11.88 26.94
CA TYR A 181 -2.42 -12.26 26.83
C TYR A 181 -2.62 -13.71 26.37
N ALA A 182 -1.60 -14.56 26.47
CA ALA A 182 -1.74 -15.98 26.06
C ALA A 182 -2.96 -16.64 26.69
N GLY A 183 -3.83 -17.23 25.84
CA GLY A 183 -5.11 -17.83 26.26
C GLY A 183 -6.22 -16.85 26.63
N ARG A 184 -6.03 -15.55 26.46
CA ARG A 184 -6.99 -14.49 26.81
C ARG A 184 -7.24 -13.52 25.64
N ALA A 185 -7.53 -14.08 24.47
CA ALA A 185 -7.71 -13.27 23.25
C ALA A 185 -8.84 -12.25 23.38
N ASP A 186 -9.95 -12.61 24.04
CA ASP A 186 -11.08 -11.69 24.26
C ASP A 186 -10.73 -10.51 25.17
N ASP A 187 -9.89 -10.73 26.20
CA ASP A 187 -9.40 -9.65 27.07
C ASP A 187 -8.49 -8.70 26.27
N TYR A 188 -7.65 -9.25 25.38
CA TYR A 188 -6.80 -8.44 24.51
C TYR A 188 -7.63 -7.61 23.52
N ILE A 189 -8.62 -8.21 22.86
CA ILE A 189 -9.51 -7.47 21.96
C ILE A 189 -10.31 -6.39 22.70
N ALA A 190 -10.74 -6.66 23.94
CA ALA A 190 -11.34 -5.62 24.77
C ALA A 190 -10.37 -4.45 25.02
N HIS A 191 -9.11 -4.75 25.37
CA HIS A 191 -8.07 -3.70 25.52
C HIS A 191 -7.80 -2.93 24.21
N VAL A 192 -7.76 -3.60 23.06
CA VAL A 192 -7.66 -2.96 21.75
C VAL A 192 -8.81 -2.00 21.51
N CYS A 193 -10.06 -2.43 21.74
CA CYS A 193 -11.27 -1.66 21.46
C CYS A 193 -11.52 -0.52 22.46
N ASP A 194 -11.27 -0.76 23.75
CA ASP A 194 -11.71 0.16 24.82
C ASP A 194 -10.60 1.14 25.23
N GLU A 195 -9.33 0.84 24.97
CA GLU A 195 -8.21 1.67 25.39
C GLU A 195 -7.30 2.08 24.22
N MET A 196 -6.73 1.10 23.45
CA MET A 196 -5.72 1.41 22.47
C MET A 196 -6.27 2.25 21.32
N LEU A 197 -7.30 1.78 20.64
CA LEU A 197 -7.87 2.43 19.47
C LEU A 197 -8.44 3.83 19.81
N PRO A 198 -9.27 4.03 20.83
CA PRO A 198 -9.77 5.37 21.16
C PRO A 198 -8.66 6.37 21.50
N THR A 199 -7.63 5.90 22.23
CA THR A 199 -6.50 6.74 22.61
C THR A 199 -5.71 7.19 21.37
N LEU A 200 -5.37 6.27 20.48
CA LEU A 200 -4.59 6.56 19.28
C LEU A 200 -5.38 7.42 18.27
N ALA A 201 -6.68 7.19 18.15
CA ALA A 201 -7.58 8.00 17.35
C ALA A 201 -7.68 9.44 17.88
N ALA A 202 -7.81 9.63 19.20
CA ALA A 202 -7.84 10.95 19.82
C ALA A 202 -6.53 11.73 19.63
N GLU A 203 -5.40 11.04 19.49
CA GLU A 203 -4.10 11.64 19.14
C GLU A 203 -3.96 11.97 17.64
N GLY A 204 -4.94 11.66 16.78
CA GLY A 204 -4.89 11.90 15.33
C GLY A 204 -3.88 10.99 14.61
N LEU A 205 -3.58 9.83 15.16
CA LEU A 205 -2.58 8.89 14.64
C LEU A 205 -3.16 7.83 13.73
N VAL A 206 -4.49 7.70 13.63
CA VAL A 206 -5.17 6.59 12.94
C VAL A 206 -6.03 7.15 11.81
N ASP A 207 -5.75 6.75 10.58
CA ASP A 207 -6.57 7.05 9.39
C ASP A 207 -7.50 5.88 9.04
N ALA A 208 -7.10 4.63 9.37
CA ALA A 208 -7.89 3.42 9.19
C ALA A 208 -7.55 2.38 10.26
N VAL A 209 -8.40 1.37 10.39
CA VAL A 209 -8.22 0.25 11.33
C VAL A 209 -8.20 -1.05 10.55
N ASP A 210 -7.33 -1.99 10.94
CA ASP A 210 -7.19 -3.28 10.29
C ASP A 210 -7.19 -4.42 11.33
N VAL A 211 -7.59 -5.60 10.90
CA VAL A 211 -7.62 -6.82 11.72
C VAL A 211 -7.09 -8.00 10.91
N PHE A 212 -6.27 -8.84 11.52
CA PHE A 212 -5.90 -10.13 10.95
C PHE A 212 -6.89 -11.20 11.39
N CYS A 213 -7.86 -11.51 10.51
CA CYS A 213 -8.89 -12.52 10.73
C CYS A 213 -8.46 -13.86 10.14
N GLU A 214 -7.89 -14.72 10.98
CA GLU A 214 -7.39 -16.05 10.60
C GLU A 214 -7.38 -17.01 11.80
N ARG A 215 -7.36 -18.32 11.54
CA ARG A 215 -7.31 -19.36 12.59
C ARG A 215 -6.16 -19.21 13.56
N ILE A 216 -5.05 -18.62 13.09
CA ILE A 216 -3.85 -18.41 13.90
C ILE A 216 -3.83 -17.05 14.60
N ALA A 217 -4.83 -16.19 14.37
CA ALA A 217 -4.91 -14.85 14.92
C ALA A 217 -6.27 -14.61 15.60
N PHE A 218 -7.18 -13.88 14.97
CA PHE A 218 -8.46 -13.51 15.57
C PHE A 218 -9.65 -14.08 14.81
N THR A 219 -10.75 -14.35 15.55
CA THR A 219 -12.00 -14.87 14.99
C THR A 219 -12.83 -13.77 14.34
N LEU A 220 -13.88 -14.16 13.59
CA LEU A 220 -14.84 -13.20 13.01
C LEU A 220 -15.50 -12.32 14.07
N GLU A 221 -15.91 -12.91 15.20
CA GLU A 221 -16.56 -12.18 16.29
C GLU A 221 -15.60 -11.16 16.93
N GLN A 222 -14.33 -11.51 17.06
CA GLN A 222 -13.30 -10.62 17.57
C GLN A 222 -13.02 -9.49 16.59
N ALA A 223 -12.94 -9.79 15.28
CA ALA A 223 -12.77 -8.80 14.22
C ALA A 223 -13.96 -7.84 14.15
N GLU A 224 -15.19 -8.34 14.25
CA GLU A 224 -16.40 -7.52 14.26
C GLU A 224 -16.42 -6.53 15.43
N ARG A 225 -15.98 -6.95 16.63
CA ARG A 225 -15.85 -6.05 17.79
C ARG A 225 -14.89 -4.89 17.52
N VAL A 226 -13.75 -5.15 16.85
CA VAL A 226 -12.80 -4.09 16.46
C VAL A 226 -13.42 -3.14 15.43
N PHE A 227 -14.15 -3.67 14.45
CA PHE A 227 -14.83 -2.86 13.44
C PHE A 227 -15.96 -2.01 14.02
N ASP A 228 -16.71 -2.56 14.98
CA ASP A 228 -17.72 -1.79 15.73
C ASP A 228 -17.08 -0.65 16.54
N ALA A 229 -15.90 -0.88 17.13
CA ALA A 229 -15.16 0.18 17.83
C ALA A 229 -14.65 1.24 16.86
N ALA A 230 -14.14 0.86 15.69
CA ALA A 230 -13.71 1.78 14.64
C ALA A 230 -14.89 2.63 14.12
N SER A 231 -16.04 1.99 13.88
CA SER A 231 -17.26 2.68 13.42
C SER A 231 -17.74 3.77 14.38
N LYS A 232 -17.67 3.54 15.70
CA LYS A 232 -18.00 4.55 16.72
C LYS A 232 -17.10 5.79 16.66
N LEU A 233 -15.89 5.62 16.10
CA LEU A 233 -14.91 6.70 15.91
C LEU A 233 -14.92 7.26 14.49
N ASN A 234 -15.84 6.81 13.61
CA ASN A 234 -15.93 7.15 12.20
C ASN A 234 -14.62 6.84 11.43
N LEU A 235 -13.91 5.80 11.82
CA LEU A 235 -12.70 5.34 11.14
C LEU A 235 -13.06 4.24 10.12
N PRO A 236 -12.56 4.33 8.88
CA PRO A 236 -12.69 3.27 7.90
C PRO A 236 -11.92 2.02 8.34
N VAL A 237 -12.34 0.87 7.83
CA VAL A 237 -11.73 -0.42 8.17
C VAL A 237 -11.15 -1.11 6.96
N LYS A 238 -10.23 -2.04 7.20
CA LYS A 238 -9.59 -2.95 6.26
C LYS A 238 -9.46 -4.32 6.94
N MET A 239 -9.13 -5.37 6.19
CA MET A 239 -8.97 -6.69 6.78
C MET A 239 -7.93 -7.54 6.04
N HIS A 240 -7.00 -8.15 6.76
CA HIS A 240 -6.29 -9.34 6.30
C HIS A 240 -7.26 -10.51 6.42
N ALA A 241 -7.64 -11.10 5.29
CA ALA A 241 -8.71 -12.10 5.22
C ALA A 241 -8.38 -13.22 4.23
N GLU A 242 -8.88 -14.43 4.52
CA GLU A 242 -8.79 -15.58 3.63
C GLU A 242 -7.36 -15.85 3.10
N GLN A 243 -6.34 -15.56 3.90
CA GLN A 243 -4.94 -15.81 3.52
C GLN A 243 -4.58 -17.29 3.64
N LEU A 244 -4.96 -17.94 4.73
CA LEU A 244 -4.59 -19.33 5.06
C LEU A 244 -5.80 -20.26 5.13
N SER A 245 -7.00 -19.71 5.22
CA SER A 245 -8.25 -20.45 5.35
C SER A 245 -9.47 -19.59 4.99
N LEU A 246 -10.53 -20.25 4.56
CA LEU A 246 -11.84 -19.61 4.40
C LEU A 246 -12.48 -19.42 5.78
N MET A 247 -12.60 -18.18 6.22
CA MET A 247 -13.25 -17.83 7.49
C MET A 247 -14.48 -16.94 7.31
N GLY A 248 -14.68 -16.32 6.13
CA GLY A 248 -15.74 -15.34 5.87
C GLY A 248 -15.37 -13.91 6.25
N GLY A 249 -14.07 -13.65 6.43
CA GLY A 249 -13.55 -12.32 6.76
C GLY A 249 -13.82 -11.29 5.67
N ALA A 250 -13.69 -11.66 4.39
CA ALA A 250 -13.99 -10.78 3.27
C ALA A 250 -15.47 -10.34 3.25
N ALA A 251 -16.40 -11.25 3.57
CA ALA A 251 -17.81 -10.92 3.70
C ALA A 251 -18.08 -10.01 4.91
N LEU A 252 -17.40 -10.23 6.04
CA LEU A 252 -17.47 -9.35 7.21
C LEU A 252 -16.90 -7.96 6.88
N ALA A 253 -15.74 -7.88 6.21
CA ALA A 253 -15.16 -6.62 5.75
C ALA A 253 -16.15 -5.85 4.85
N ALA A 254 -16.79 -6.54 3.90
CA ALA A 254 -17.81 -5.96 3.03
C ALA A 254 -19.02 -5.45 3.81
N LYS A 255 -19.51 -6.20 4.82
CA LYS A 255 -20.61 -5.77 5.70
C LYS A 255 -20.32 -4.44 6.40
N HIS A 256 -19.07 -4.19 6.74
CA HIS A 256 -18.63 -2.93 7.37
C HIS A 256 -18.12 -1.89 6.35
N HIS A 257 -18.40 -2.07 5.06
CA HIS A 257 -17.96 -1.18 3.98
C HIS A 257 -16.45 -0.92 4.01
N ALA A 258 -15.67 -1.97 4.29
CA ALA A 258 -14.23 -1.86 4.35
C ALA A 258 -13.63 -1.33 3.05
N LEU A 259 -12.56 -0.54 3.16
CA LEU A 259 -11.79 -0.04 2.02
C LEU A 259 -11.23 -1.21 1.20
N SER A 260 -10.71 -2.21 1.87
CA SER A 260 -10.15 -3.42 1.25
C SER A 260 -10.29 -4.66 2.12
N ALA A 261 -10.20 -5.81 1.46
CA ALA A 261 -9.87 -7.09 2.05
C ALA A 261 -8.62 -7.61 1.32
N ASP A 262 -7.63 -8.03 2.08
CA ASP A 262 -6.27 -8.18 1.64
C ASP A 262 -5.82 -9.65 1.74
N HIS A 263 -4.96 -10.16 0.85
CA HIS A 263 -4.55 -11.55 0.58
C HIS A 263 -5.53 -12.32 -0.30
N LEU A 264 -6.59 -12.94 0.27
CA LEU A 264 -7.73 -13.53 -0.43
C LEU A 264 -7.45 -14.85 -1.18
N GLU A 265 -6.41 -15.59 -0.83
CA GLU A 265 -6.07 -16.88 -1.46
C GLU A 265 -7.23 -17.89 -1.35
N PHE A 266 -7.99 -17.84 -0.26
CA PHE A 266 -9.11 -18.76 0.03
C PHE A 266 -10.49 -18.10 -0.13
N LEU A 267 -10.58 -16.95 -0.81
CA LEU A 267 -11.86 -16.25 -1.02
C LEU A 267 -12.87 -17.13 -1.78
N ASP A 268 -14.10 -17.18 -1.28
CA ASP A 268 -15.22 -17.84 -1.93
C ASP A 268 -16.10 -16.87 -2.75
N GLU A 269 -17.10 -17.43 -3.45
CA GLU A 269 -18.00 -16.65 -4.29
C GLU A 269 -18.89 -15.70 -3.47
N ALA A 270 -19.31 -16.11 -2.27
CA ALA A 270 -20.13 -15.28 -1.40
C ALA A 270 -19.37 -14.03 -0.94
N GLY A 271 -18.10 -14.19 -0.56
CA GLY A 271 -17.21 -13.09 -0.22
C GLY A 271 -16.98 -12.14 -1.40
N ALA A 272 -16.74 -12.67 -2.62
CA ALA A 272 -16.55 -11.86 -3.82
C ALA A 272 -17.79 -11.03 -4.17
N ILE A 273 -18.99 -11.61 -4.09
CA ILE A 273 -20.26 -10.90 -4.30
C ILE A 273 -20.42 -9.77 -3.28
N ALA A 274 -20.22 -10.06 -1.99
CA ALA A 274 -20.33 -9.08 -0.93
C ALA A 274 -19.33 -7.91 -1.13
N MET A 275 -18.08 -8.20 -1.46
CA MET A 275 -17.06 -7.19 -1.76
C MET A 275 -17.48 -6.30 -2.93
N ARG A 276 -18.05 -6.89 -4.01
CA ARG A 276 -18.52 -6.12 -5.17
C ARG A 276 -19.65 -5.16 -4.79
N GLU A 277 -20.64 -5.64 -4.04
CA GLU A 277 -21.78 -4.85 -3.59
C GLU A 277 -21.39 -3.70 -2.66
N ALA A 278 -20.46 -3.95 -1.75
CA ALA A 278 -19.93 -2.94 -0.83
C ALA A 278 -18.93 -1.98 -1.49
N GLY A 279 -18.38 -2.34 -2.66
CA GLY A 279 -17.32 -1.60 -3.32
C GLY A 279 -15.94 -1.80 -2.68
N THR A 280 -15.77 -2.82 -1.83
CA THR A 280 -14.50 -3.20 -1.20
C THR A 280 -13.49 -3.67 -2.23
N VAL A 281 -12.23 -3.22 -2.12
CA VAL A 281 -11.15 -3.57 -3.05
C VAL A 281 -10.49 -4.88 -2.62
N ALA A 282 -10.20 -5.75 -3.58
CA ALA A 282 -9.35 -6.94 -3.36
C ALA A 282 -7.88 -6.53 -3.50
N VAL A 283 -7.13 -6.54 -2.40
CA VAL A 283 -5.69 -6.24 -2.41
C VAL A 283 -4.91 -7.56 -2.41
N LEU A 284 -4.24 -7.84 -3.52
CA LEU A 284 -3.44 -9.05 -3.68
C LEU A 284 -1.97 -8.76 -3.39
N LEU A 285 -1.31 -9.72 -2.76
CA LEU A 285 0.04 -9.55 -2.17
C LEU A 285 1.01 -10.60 -2.74
N PRO A 286 1.41 -10.45 -4.03
CA PRO A 286 2.19 -11.48 -4.71
C PRO A 286 3.58 -11.70 -4.10
N GLY A 287 4.15 -10.69 -3.42
CA GLY A 287 5.41 -10.82 -2.68
C GLY A 287 5.31 -11.78 -1.51
N ALA A 288 4.24 -11.69 -0.73
CA ALA A 288 3.97 -12.61 0.38
C ALA A 288 3.71 -14.03 -0.14
N PHE A 289 2.83 -14.17 -1.12
CA PHE A 289 2.54 -15.45 -1.80
C PHE A 289 3.83 -16.17 -2.23
N TYR A 290 4.73 -15.46 -2.91
CA TYR A 290 6.02 -15.99 -3.36
C TYR A 290 6.92 -16.38 -2.20
N PHE A 291 7.10 -15.50 -1.23
CA PHE A 291 8.11 -15.66 -0.17
C PHE A 291 7.77 -16.79 0.80
N ILE A 292 6.48 -16.99 1.12
CA ILE A 292 6.03 -18.11 1.95
C ILE A 292 5.83 -19.40 1.13
N ARG A 293 6.01 -19.33 -0.20
CA ARG A 293 5.80 -20.45 -1.12
C ARG A 293 4.37 -20.99 -1.08
N GLU A 294 3.40 -20.07 -1.01
CA GLU A 294 1.97 -20.42 -1.03
C GLU A 294 1.63 -21.14 -2.34
N LYS A 295 0.63 -22.01 -2.31
CA LYS A 295 0.19 -22.81 -3.47
C LYS A 295 -1.23 -22.50 -3.90
N GLN A 296 -2.06 -22.06 -2.94
CA GLN A 296 -3.42 -21.66 -3.22
C GLN A 296 -3.42 -20.28 -3.84
N LEU A 297 -3.75 -20.19 -5.12
CA LEU A 297 -3.84 -18.90 -5.83
C LEU A 297 -5.10 -18.14 -5.41
N PRO A 298 -5.03 -16.81 -5.30
CA PRO A 298 -6.23 -15.99 -5.20
C PRO A 298 -7.16 -16.27 -6.40
N PRO A 299 -8.48 -16.29 -6.22
CA PRO A 299 -9.43 -16.66 -7.27
C PRO A 299 -9.66 -15.51 -8.28
N ILE A 300 -8.67 -15.20 -9.10
CA ILE A 300 -8.65 -14.07 -10.04
C ILE A 300 -9.88 -14.06 -10.97
N ASP A 301 -10.22 -15.23 -11.53
CA ASP A 301 -11.37 -15.33 -12.44
C ASP A 301 -12.72 -15.08 -11.73
N LEU A 302 -12.78 -15.38 -10.43
CA LEU A 302 -13.94 -15.04 -9.60
C LEU A 302 -14.04 -13.53 -9.40
N LEU A 303 -12.95 -12.88 -9.02
CA LEU A 303 -12.87 -11.43 -8.85
C LEU A 303 -13.24 -10.69 -10.16
N ARG A 304 -12.73 -11.14 -11.30
CA ARG A 304 -13.05 -10.60 -12.63
C ARG A 304 -14.52 -10.77 -12.97
N ARG A 305 -15.08 -11.97 -12.76
CA ARG A 305 -16.49 -12.30 -13.07
C ARG A 305 -17.46 -11.41 -12.32
N HIS A 306 -17.17 -11.13 -11.07
CA HIS A 306 -18.00 -10.24 -10.23
C HIS A 306 -17.62 -8.77 -10.34
N GLY A 307 -16.57 -8.41 -11.07
CA GLY A 307 -16.12 -7.02 -11.24
C GLY A 307 -15.61 -6.38 -9.95
N VAL A 308 -14.98 -7.16 -9.07
CA VAL A 308 -14.30 -6.66 -7.86
C VAL A 308 -13.04 -5.94 -8.30
N PRO A 309 -12.80 -4.68 -7.89
CA PRO A 309 -11.54 -3.98 -8.20
C PRO A 309 -10.37 -4.71 -7.55
N ILE A 310 -9.31 -4.97 -8.33
CA ILE A 310 -8.09 -5.63 -7.86
C ILE A 310 -6.98 -4.59 -7.71
N ALA A 311 -6.40 -4.48 -6.53
CA ALA A 311 -5.17 -3.73 -6.26
C ALA A 311 -4.00 -4.70 -5.99
N LEU A 312 -2.78 -4.20 -6.16
CA LEU A 312 -1.54 -4.86 -5.80
C LEU A 312 -0.76 -4.01 -4.81
N ALA A 313 -0.09 -4.64 -3.86
CA ALA A 313 0.76 -3.96 -2.91
C ALA A 313 1.97 -4.82 -2.54
N THR A 314 2.96 -4.21 -1.90
CA THR A 314 4.21 -4.91 -1.53
C THR A 314 4.04 -5.82 -0.33
N ASP A 315 3.10 -5.53 0.56
CA ASP A 315 3.07 -6.13 1.89
C ASP A 315 4.45 -6.04 2.59
N SER A 316 5.16 -4.93 2.38
CA SER A 316 6.54 -4.79 2.87
C SER A 316 6.64 -5.02 4.37
N ASN A 317 7.11 -6.21 4.75
CA ASN A 317 7.23 -6.66 6.14
C ASN A 317 8.42 -7.62 6.30
N PRO A 318 8.95 -7.82 7.53
CA PRO A 318 10.15 -8.63 7.72
C PRO A 318 9.90 -10.14 7.64
N GLY A 319 8.64 -10.60 7.71
CA GLY A 319 8.30 -12.02 7.89
C GLY A 319 7.96 -12.76 6.61
N THR A 320 7.09 -12.15 5.83
CA THR A 320 6.45 -12.81 4.67
C THR A 320 6.71 -12.07 3.36
N SER A 321 7.12 -10.79 3.40
CA SER A 321 7.42 -10.02 2.19
C SER A 321 8.51 -8.97 2.45
N PRO A 322 9.78 -9.38 2.62
CA PRO A 322 10.88 -8.44 2.86
C PRO A 322 11.29 -7.74 1.55
N SER A 323 10.33 -7.11 0.89
CA SER A 323 10.47 -6.40 -0.38
C SER A 323 10.08 -4.95 -0.25
N THR A 324 10.80 -4.07 -0.95
CA THR A 324 10.51 -2.64 -1.08
C THR A 324 10.40 -2.23 -2.55
N SER A 325 9.94 -3.14 -3.41
CA SER A 325 9.76 -2.91 -4.84
C SER A 325 8.30 -3.13 -5.25
N LEU A 326 7.59 -2.05 -5.56
CA LEU A 326 6.23 -2.14 -6.09
C LEU A 326 6.24 -2.56 -7.57
N LEU A 327 7.29 -2.21 -8.33
CA LEU A 327 7.47 -2.66 -9.72
C LEU A 327 7.64 -4.19 -9.80
N LEU A 328 8.32 -4.80 -8.82
CA LEU A 328 8.40 -6.25 -8.75
C LEU A 328 7.01 -6.89 -8.52
N MET A 329 6.13 -6.22 -7.77
CA MET A 329 4.75 -6.71 -7.57
C MET A 329 3.94 -6.71 -8.87
N LEU A 330 4.18 -5.77 -9.80
CA LEU A 330 3.59 -5.79 -11.13
C LEU A 330 3.99 -7.06 -11.90
N ASN A 331 5.29 -7.37 -11.92
CA ASN A 331 5.80 -8.57 -12.59
C ASN A 331 5.22 -9.84 -11.96
N MET A 332 5.24 -9.95 -10.63
CA MET A 332 4.68 -11.10 -9.92
C MET A 332 3.17 -11.23 -10.11
N GLY A 333 2.42 -10.12 -10.15
CA GLY A 333 0.99 -10.11 -10.45
C GLY A 333 0.70 -10.70 -11.84
N CYS A 334 1.50 -10.33 -12.84
CA CYS A 334 1.38 -10.91 -14.19
C CYS A 334 1.81 -12.38 -14.24
N THR A 335 2.95 -12.72 -13.65
CA THR A 335 3.56 -14.06 -13.81
C THR A 335 2.92 -15.11 -12.90
N LEU A 336 2.62 -14.79 -11.65
CA LEU A 336 2.05 -15.71 -10.67
C LEU A 336 0.51 -15.73 -10.74
N PHE A 337 -0.14 -14.56 -10.81
CA PHE A 337 -1.59 -14.43 -10.74
C PHE A 337 -2.25 -14.28 -12.11
N ARG A 338 -1.47 -14.19 -13.19
CA ARG A 338 -1.95 -14.03 -14.58
C ARG A 338 -2.84 -12.80 -14.76
N LEU A 339 -2.53 -11.73 -14.05
CA LEU A 339 -3.14 -10.43 -14.30
C LEU A 339 -2.57 -9.84 -15.60
N SER A 340 -3.39 -9.12 -16.34
CA SER A 340 -2.94 -8.36 -17.51
C SER A 340 -2.15 -7.12 -17.09
N VAL A 341 -1.39 -6.55 -18.03
CA VAL A 341 -0.65 -5.29 -17.79
C VAL A 341 -1.60 -4.16 -17.35
N ALA A 342 -2.77 -4.06 -17.98
CA ALA A 342 -3.76 -3.06 -17.61
C ALA A 342 -4.30 -3.25 -16.17
N GLU A 343 -4.51 -4.51 -15.74
CA GLU A 343 -4.97 -4.81 -14.39
C GLU A 343 -3.90 -4.48 -13.33
N VAL A 344 -2.64 -4.86 -13.56
CA VAL A 344 -1.59 -4.58 -12.57
C VAL A 344 -1.29 -3.08 -12.46
N LEU A 345 -1.32 -2.32 -13.58
CA LEU A 345 -1.17 -0.87 -13.57
C LEU A 345 -2.34 -0.18 -12.86
N ALA A 346 -3.57 -0.61 -13.14
CA ALA A 346 -4.75 -0.15 -12.39
C ALA A 346 -4.63 -0.47 -10.90
N GLY A 347 -4.07 -1.64 -10.58
CA GLY A 347 -3.87 -2.15 -9.23
C GLY A 347 -2.95 -1.27 -8.37
N VAL A 348 -1.90 -0.72 -8.95
CA VAL A 348 -0.94 0.15 -8.25
C VAL A 348 -1.19 1.65 -8.51
N THR A 349 -2.31 2.00 -9.09
CA THR A 349 -2.74 3.39 -9.32
C THR A 349 -4.15 3.60 -8.77
N ARG A 350 -5.19 3.66 -9.63
CA ARG A 350 -6.56 3.99 -9.22
C ARG A 350 -7.20 3.00 -8.24
N HIS A 351 -6.93 1.68 -8.36
CA HIS A 351 -7.47 0.70 -7.40
C HIS A 351 -6.70 0.73 -6.09
N GLY A 352 -5.36 0.91 -6.14
CA GLY A 352 -4.54 1.13 -4.95
C GLY A 352 -4.98 2.40 -4.20
N ALA A 353 -5.25 3.49 -4.91
CA ALA A 353 -5.77 4.73 -4.34
C ALA A 353 -7.13 4.52 -3.67
N LYS A 354 -8.03 3.77 -4.30
CA LYS A 354 -9.32 3.40 -3.71
C LYS A 354 -9.16 2.57 -2.43
N ALA A 355 -8.27 1.57 -2.45
CA ALA A 355 -7.95 0.76 -1.27
C ALA A 355 -7.28 1.55 -0.15
N LEU A 356 -6.50 2.59 -0.50
CA LEU A 356 -5.88 3.49 0.47
C LEU A 356 -6.93 4.36 1.18
N GLY A 357 -8.00 4.75 0.48
CA GLY A 357 -9.09 5.54 1.05
C GLY A 357 -8.74 6.98 1.43
N HIS A 358 -7.57 7.48 1.04
CA HIS A 358 -7.14 8.84 1.36
C HIS A 358 -7.70 9.85 0.37
N ALA A 359 -8.44 10.87 0.86
CA ALA A 359 -9.18 11.84 0.03
C ALA A 359 -8.32 12.59 -1.01
N GLU A 360 -7.02 12.76 -0.74
CA GLU A 360 -6.09 13.47 -1.63
C GLU A 360 -5.39 12.56 -2.66
N VAL A 361 -5.68 11.26 -2.68
CA VAL A 361 -5.06 10.28 -3.57
C VAL A 361 -6.13 9.63 -4.45
N ASN A 362 -6.11 9.89 -5.74
CA ASN A 362 -7.06 9.30 -6.68
C ASN A 362 -6.45 8.28 -7.67
N GLY A 363 -5.10 8.26 -7.78
CA GLY A 363 -4.38 7.34 -8.66
C GLY A 363 -4.57 7.59 -10.16
N GLU A 364 -5.01 8.79 -10.55
CA GLU A 364 -5.21 9.22 -11.93
C GLU A 364 -4.71 10.67 -12.11
N ILE A 365 -4.26 11.01 -13.31
CA ILE A 365 -3.99 12.39 -13.71
C ILE A 365 -5.32 13.03 -14.12
N THR A 366 -5.87 13.83 -13.22
CA THR A 366 -7.15 14.56 -13.42
C THR A 366 -7.04 15.98 -12.91
N VAL A 367 -7.82 16.89 -13.50
CA VAL A 367 -7.85 18.29 -13.08
C VAL A 367 -8.29 18.39 -11.61
N GLY A 368 -7.56 19.18 -10.83
CA GLY A 368 -7.76 19.35 -9.39
C GLY A 368 -7.04 18.32 -8.49
N ALA A 369 -6.57 17.21 -9.06
CA ALA A 369 -5.77 16.23 -8.30
C ALA A 369 -4.41 16.81 -7.91
N LYS A 370 -3.78 16.24 -6.86
CA LYS A 370 -2.36 16.47 -6.59
C LYS A 370 -1.53 16.12 -7.80
N ALA A 371 -0.53 16.93 -8.08
CA ALA A 371 0.39 16.68 -9.18
C ALA A 371 1.45 15.66 -8.76
N ASP A 372 1.01 14.40 -8.72
CA ASP A 372 1.80 13.21 -8.42
C ASP A 372 1.88 12.35 -9.68
N PHE A 373 3.01 12.38 -10.38
CA PHE A 373 3.20 11.62 -11.62
C PHE A 373 4.65 11.20 -11.81
N VAL A 374 4.84 10.19 -12.66
CA VAL A 374 6.15 9.60 -12.96
C VAL A 374 6.37 9.57 -14.46
N ALA A 375 7.54 10.04 -14.91
CA ALA A 375 8.01 9.83 -16.26
C ALA A 375 8.98 8.64 -16.30
N TRP A 376 8.77 7.75 -17.26
CA TRP A 376 9.45 6.47 -17.38
C TRP A 376 10.34 6.40 -18.61
N ASP A 377 11.49 5.76 -18.47
CA ASP A 377 12.40 5.46 -19.58
C ASP A 377 12.04 4.10 -20.20
N ILE A 378 10.90 4.06 -20.87
CA ILE A 378 10.28 2.91 -21.51
C ILE A 378 9.63 3.26 -22.84
N GLU A 379 9.48 2.26 -23.73
CA GLU A 379 8.75 2.42 -24.99
C GLU A 379 7.26 2.06 -24.86
N THR A 380 6.93 1.12 -23.98
CA THR A 380 5.56 0.68 -23.73
C THR A 380 5.30 0.50 -22.24
N LEU A 381 4.05 0.69 -21.80
CA LEU A 381 3.66 0.46 -20.40
C LEU A 381 3.86 -0.99 -19.94
N ALA A 382 3.89 -1.94 -20.87
CA ALA A 382 4.15 -3.35 -20.55
C ALA A 382 5.54 -3.56 -19.92
N GLU A 383 6.49 -2.70 -20.24
CA GLU A 383 7.85 -2.79 -19.70
C GLU A 383 7.91 -2.57 -18.18
N LEU A 384 6.96 -1.86 -17.60
CA LEU A 384 6.88 -1.70 -16.14
C LEU A 384 6.63 -3.03 -15.42
N ALA A 385 5.90 -3.95 -16.05
CA ALA A 385 5.67 -5.29 -15.53
C ALA A 385 6.67 -6.34 -16.06
N TYR A 386 7.36 -6.03 -17.15
CA TYR A 386 8.28 -6.97 -17.80
C TYR A 386 9.66 -7.02 -17.14
N TRP A 387 10.27 -5.85 -16.90
CA TRP A 387 11.61 -5.76 -16.35
C TRP A 387 11.63 -6.05 -14.84
N THR A 388 12.54 -6.93 -14.42
CA THR A 388 12.81 -7.19 -13.00
C THR A 388 14.20 -6.68 -12.63
N GLY A 389 14.26 -5.82 -11.59
CA GLY A 389 15.52 -5.30 -11.09
C GLY A 389 16.18 -4.20 -11.94
N LEU A 390 15.55 -3.74 -13.01
CA LEU A 390 16.00 -2.62 -13.80
C LEU A 390 15.20 -1.36 -13.46
N ASP A 391 15.88 -0.35 -12.97
CA ASP A 391 15.27 0.94 -12.67
C ASP A 391 14.94 1.69 -13.97
N ARG A 392 13.65 1.94 -14.21
CA ARG A 392 13.10 2.66 -15.35
C ARG A 392 12.47 3.99 -14.96
N CYS A 393 12.52 4.35 -13.68
CA CYS A 393 12.01 5.61 -13.18
C CYS A 393 12.97 6.75 -13.56
N ALA A 394 12.59 7.58 -14.54
CA ALA A 394 13.40 8.68 -15.01
C ALA A 394 13.18 9.96 -14.20
N LEU A 395 11.92 10.28 -13.88
CA LEU A 395 11.57 11.48 -13.13
C LEU A 395 10.33 11.22 -12.28
N VAL A 396 10.32 11.73 -11.06
CA VAL A 396 9.14 11.71 -10.19
C VAL A 396 8.81 13.14 -9.76
N VAL A 397 7.56 13.51 -10.00
CA VAL A 397 6.95 14.72 -9.46
C VAL A 397 6.00 14.32 -8.34
N ARG A 398 6.17 14.92 -7.16
CA ARG A 398 5.30 14.75 -6.00
C ARG A 398 4.84 16.11 -5.50
N HIS A 399 3.53 16.25 -5.31
CA HIS A 399 2.93 17.52 -4.88
C HIS A 399 3.41 18.70 -5.76
N GLY A 400 3.58 18.47 -7.06
CA GLY A 400 4.04 19.45 -8.03
C GLY A 400 5.55 19.74 -8.04
N ALA A 401 6.34 19.12 -7.16
CA ALA A 401 7.78 19.32 -7.09
C ALA A 401 8.54 18.09 -7.61
N VAL A 402 9.63 18.30 -8.35
CA VAL A 402 10.55 17.23 -8.74
C VAL A 402 11.24 16.68 -7.50
N THR A 403 11.10 15.38 -7.27
CA THR A 403 11.69 14.69 -6.12
C THR A 403 12.72 13.65 -6.50
N VAL A 404 12.64 13.14 -7.73
CA VAL A 404 13.63 12.28 -8.37
C VAL A 404 13.83 12.79 -9.78
N ASP A 405 15.07 12.96 -10.21
CA ASP A 405 15.43 13.25 -11.60
C ASP A 405 16.70 12.45 -11.95
N LYS A 406 16.54 11.45 -12.79
CA LYS A 406 17.59 10.57 -13.29
C LYS A 406 17.81 10.75 -14.81
N ARG A 407 17.13 11.72 -15.42
CA ARG A 407 17.33 12.07 -16.84
C ARG A 407 18.77 12.54 -17.04
N LYS A 408 19.41 12.11 -18.10
CA LYS A 408 20.81 12.48 -18.44
C LYS A 408 20.82 13.53 -19.52
#